data_bf29c6e8f92697b84b435f379b33dc39
#
_entry.id   bf29c6e8f92697b84b435f379b33dc39
#
_cell.length_a   1.000
_cell.length_b   1.000
_cell.length_c   1.000
_cell.angle_alpha   90.00
_cell.angle_beta   90.00
_cell.angle_gamma   90.00
#
_symmetry.space_group_name_H-M   'P 1'
#
loop_
_entity.id
_entity.type
_entity.pdbx_description
1 polymer ?
#
loop_
_entity_poly.entity_id
_entity_poly.type
_entity_poly.pdbx_seq_one_letter_code
_entity_poly.pdbx_strand_id
1 'polypeptide(L)'
;KIKRKIVLFDGEQTRFIYDEPHEKRITIQGLAGTGKTELLLHKIKEIYTHNDEVKIAFTCHNKILADNLRTRIPEFFNFMKVQEQIKWEEKLWVMSSWGSKADRNSGVYSYICDFYGIPFERFTYSTTFEGVCKRAIANLREQGSVEPCFDYILIDESQDFAESFFKLCEMVTRKCVY
;
A
#
# COMPACT_ATOMS: atom_id res chain seq x y z
N LYS A 1 -6.02 12.32 26.03
CA LYS A 1 -6.75 12.59 24.79
C LYS A 1 -5.82 13.33 23.82
N ILE A 2 -5.24 12.63 22.85
CA ILE A 2 -4.37 13.27 21.85
C ILE A 2 -5.29 14.07 20.91
N LYS A 3 -5.15 15.39 20.96
CA LYS A 3 -5.85 16.25 20.00
C LYS A 3 -5.21 16.05 18.64
N ARG A 4 -5.98 15.56 17.67
CA ARG A 4 -5.51 15.43 16.31
C ARG A 4 -5.31 16.80 15.69
N LYS A 5 -4.13 17.02 15.13
CA LYS A 5 -3.79 18.28 14.48
C LYS A 5 -4.55 18.38 13.16
N ILE A 6 -5.20 19.50 12.90
CA ILE A 6 -5.76 19.77 11.59
C ILE A 6 -4.59 20.06 10.65
N VAL A 7 -4.47 19.26 9.60
CA VAL A 7 -3.44 19.43 8.59
C VAL A 7 -4.05 20.19 7.41
N LEU A 8 -3.48 21.36 7.12
CA LEU A 8 -3.86 22.14 5.94
C LEU A 8 -2.93 21.76 4.80
N PHE A 9 -3.52 21.37 3.69
CA PHE A 9 -2.78 21.00 2.48
C PHE A 9 -2.77 22.16 1.49
N ASP A 10 -1.65 22.31 0.79
CA ASP A 10 -1.54 23.27 -0.31
C ASP A 10 -2.27 22.78 -1.57
N GLY A 11 -2.21 23.55 -2.65
CA GLY A 11 -2.92 23.23 -3.88
C GLY A 11 -2.46 21.93 -4.55
N GLU A 12 -1.15 21.61 -4.48
CA GLU A 12 -0.62 20.37 -5.04
C GLU A 12 -1.04 19.15 -4.22
N GLN A 13 -0.99 19.27 -2.89
CA GLN A 13 -1.41 18.21 -1.99
C GLN A 13 -2.90 17.94 -2.13
N THR A 14 -3.71 18.99 -2.25
CA THR A 14 -5.15 18.88 -2.46
C THR A 14 -5.45 18.17 -3.78
N ARG A 15 -4.75 18.52 -4.86
CA ARG A 15 -4.91 17.85 -6.15
C ARG A 15 -4.51 16.38 -6.07
N PHE A 16 -3.42 16.07 -5.37
CA PHE A 16 -3.02 14.68 -5.16
C PHE A 16 -4.15 13.86 -4.52
N ILE A 17 -4.81 14.41 -3.50
CA ILE A 17 -5.87 13.68 -2.78
C ILE A 17 -7.08 13.43 -3.68
N TYR A 18 -7.52 14.43 -4.45
CA TYR A 18 -8.81 14.39 -5.14
C TYR A 18 -8.74 14.02 -6.62
N ASP A 19 -7.59 14.21 -7.28
CA ASP A 19 -7.48 13.95 -8.72
C ASP A 19 -7.27 12.47 -9.03
N GLU A 20 -7.84 12.03 -10.15
CA GLU A 20 -7.56 10.70 -10.69
C GLU A 20 -6.11 10.62 -11.16
N PRO A 21 -5.43 9.50 -10.92
CA PRO A 21 -4.04 9.35 -11.37
C PRO A 21 -3.96 9.19 -12.88
N HIS A 22 -2.98 9.85 -13.49
CA HIS A 22 -2.66 9.71 -14.91
C HIS A 22 -1.45 8.82 -15.16
N GLU A 23 -0.74 8.45 -14.08
CA GLU A 23 0.47 7.62 -14.14
C GLU A 23 0.30 6.38 -13.27
N LYS A 24 1.06 5.34 -13.60
CA LYS A 24 1.05 4.07 -12.84
C LYS A 24 1.74 4.21 -11.49
N ARG A 25 2.65 5.15 -11.35
CA ARG A 25 3.38 5.43 -10.12
C ARG A 25 3.43 6.93 -9.87
N ILE A 26 3.07 7.35 -8.67
CA ILE A 26 3.18 8.74 -8.23
C ILE A 26 3.97 8.78 -6.92
N THR A 27 5.06 9.53 -6.91
CA THR A 27 5.93 9.67 -5.74
C THR A 27 5.67 11.01 -5.05
N ILE A 28 5.49 10.97 -3.73
CA ILE A 28 5.32 12.17 -2.91
C ILE A 28 6.68 12.57 -2.34
N GLN A 29 7.09 13.80 -2.57
CA GLN A 29 8.37 14.34 -2.10
C GLN A 29 8.17 15.65 -1.34
N GLY A 30 9.18 16.05 -0.58
CA GLY A 30 9.25 17.37 0.01
C GLY A 30 8.51 17.58 1.34
N LEU A 31 7.81 16.56 1.85
CA LEU A 31 7.15 16.63 3.15
C LEU A 31 8.03 15.99 4.22
N ALA A 32 8.16 16.66 5.36
CA ALA A 32 8.91 16.15 6.50
C ALA A 32 8.00 15.52 7.55
N GLY A 33 8.55 14.58 8.33
CA GLY A 33 7.85 13.98 9.47
C GLY A 33 6.59 13.22 9.07
N THR A 34 5.49 13.46 9.79
CA THR A 34 4.22 12.76 9.61
C THR A 34 3.38 13.27 8.43
N GLY A 35 3.84 14.33 7.72
CA GLY A 35 3.06 14.96 6.65
C GLY A 35 2.73 14.02 5.51
N LYS A 36 3.67 13.15 5.11
CA LYS A 36 3.45 12.17 4.05
C LYS A 36 2.41 11.13 4.45
N THR A 37 2.49 10.62 5.67
CA THR A 37 1.53 9.64 6.19
C THR A 37 0.12 10.24 6.25
N GLU A 38 -0.03 11.46 6.73
CA GLU A 38 -1.32 12.15 6.74
C GLU A 38 -1.89 12.31 5.33
N LEU A 39 -1.05 12.66 4.37
CA LEU A 39 -1.47 12.79 2.98
C LEU A 39 -1.97 11.46 2.41
N LEU A 40 -1.25 10.37 2.69
CA LEU A 40 -1.65 9.03 2.28
C LEU A 40 -2.96 8.60 2.95
N LEU A 41 -3.17 8.92 4.22
CA LEU A 41 -4.43 8.64 4.91
C LEU A 41 -5.62 9.35 4.26
N HIS A 42 -5.45 10.62 3.88
CA HIS A 42 -6.48 11.35 3.14
C HIS A 42 -6.75 10.71 1.78
N LYS A 43 -5.70 10.26 1.10
CA LYS A 43 -5.85 9.59 -0.20
C LYS A 43 -6.62 8.28 -0.06
N ILE A 44 -6.30 7.47 0.95
CA ILE A 44 -7.02 6.21 1.23
C ILE A 44 -8.50 6.49 1.49
N LYS A 45 -8.78 7.47 2.33
CA LYS A 45 -10.16 7.85 2.65
C LYS A 45 -10.93 8.25 1.39
N GLU A 46 -10.31 9.05 0.53
CA GLU A 46 -10.93 9.50 -0.71
C GLU A 46 -11.22 8.33 -1.66
N ILE A 47 -10.25 7.45 -1.87
CA ILE A 47 -10.43 6.28 -2.73
C ILE A 47 -11.49 5.34 -2.14
N TYR A 48 -11.42 5.08 -0.85
CA TYR A 48 -12.30 4.14 -0.16
C TYR A 48 -13.76 4.58 -0.21
N THR A 49 -14.03 5.87 0.03
CA THR A 49 -15.40 6.38 0.14
C THR A 49 -16.06 6.60 -1.22
N HIS A 50 -15.29 6.75 -2.29
CA HIS A 50 -15.83 7.03 -3.63
C HIS A 50 -15.89 5.79 -4.54
N ASN A 51 -15.51 4.60 -4.04
CA ASN A 51 -15.48 3.38 -4.83
C ASN A 51 -16.00 2.21 -3.99
N ASP A 52 -17.09 1.60 -4.42
CA ASP A 52 -17.75 0.55 -3.64
C ASP A 52 -16.96 -0.78 -3.62
N GLU A 53 -16.31 -1.12 -4.73
CA GLU A 53 -15.64 -2.42 -4.91
C GLU A 53 -14.13 -2.30 -5.08
N VAL A 54 -13.55 -1.20 -4.64
CA VAL A 54 -12.10 -0.98 -4.77
C VAL A 54 -11.33 -1.89 -3.83
N LYS A 55 -10.14 -2.31 -4.27
CA LYS A 55 -9.18 -3.05 -3.45
C LYS A 55 -7.94 -2.20 -3.25
N ILE A 56 -7.69 -1.81 -2.01
CA ILE A 56 -6.59 -0.91 -1.63
C ILE A 56 -5.65 -1.65 -0.69
N ALA A 57 -4.36 -1.67 -1.01
CA ALA A 57 -3.32 -2.14 -0.09
C ALA A 57 -2.51 -0.94 0.40
N PHE A 58 -2.33 -0.85 1.71
CA PHE A 58 -1.43 0.11 2.33
C PHE A 58 -0.31 -0.65 3.01
N THR A 59 0.91 -0.38 2.61
CA THR A 59 2.08 -1.14 3.08
C THR A 59 3.19 -0.22 3.59
N CYS A 60 4.04 -0.80 4.41
CA CYS A 60 5.21 -0.15 4.97
C CYS A 60 6.29 -1.21 5.23
N HIS A 61 7.45 -0.75 5.74
CA HIS A 61 8.64 -1.57 5.85
C HIS A 61 8.48 -2.79 6.77
N ASN A 62 7.81 -2.64 7.92
CA ASN A 62 7.75 -3.71 8.91
C ASN A 62 6.38 -3.85 9.56
N LYS A 63 6.22 -4.97 10.31
CA LYS A 63 4.97 -5.32 10.96
C LYS A 63 4.53 -4.32 12.03
N ILE A 64 5.47 -3.74 12.78
CA ILE A 64 5.15 -2.78 13.85
C ILE A 64 4.50 -1.52 13.26
N LEU A 65 5.08 -0.99 12.17
CA LEU A 65 4.52 0.16 11.48
C LEU A 65 3.15 -0.17 10.87
N ALA A 66 2.99 -1.38 10.31
CA ALA A 66 1.70 -1.83 9.77
C ALA A 66 0.63 -1.91 10.85
N ASP A 67 0.96 -2.46 12.03
CA ASP A 67 0.04 -2.55 13.15
C ASP A 67 -0.38 -1.14 13.64
N ASN A 68 0.55 -0.20 13.68
CA ASN A 68 0.25 1.19 14.02
C ASN A 68 -0.72 1.83 13.03
N LEU A 69 -0.51 1.61 11.73
CA LEU A 69 -1.38 2.14 10.69
C LEU A 69 -2.77 1.51 10.75
N ARG A 70 -2.85 0.24 11.09
CA ARG A 70 -4.14 -0.45 11.24
C ARG A 70 -4.97 0.14 12.37
N THR A 71 -4.34 0.70 13.39
CA THR A 71 -5.02 1.44 14.47
C THR A 71 -5.34 2.88 14.04
N ARG A 72 -4.42 3.54 13.36
CA ARG A 72 -4.58 4.94 12.95
C ARG A 72 -5.67 5.15 11.91
N ILE A 73 -5.85 4.23 10.99
CA ILE A 73 -6.83 4.39 9.90
C ILE A 73 -8.26 4.49 10.43
N PRO A 74 -8.74 3.58 11.30
CA PRO A 74 -10.07 3.73 11.88
C PRO A 74 -10.26 5.03 12.65
N GLU A 75 -9.26 5.46 13.43
CA GLU A 75 -9.28 6.73 14.14
C GLU A 75 -9.39 7.91 13.17
N PHE A 76 -8.65 7.86 12.06
CA PHE A 76 -8.69 8.87 11.02
C PHE A 76 -10.05 8.92 10.34
N PHE A 77 -10.61 7.77 9.97
CA PHE A 77 -11.94 7.69 9.35
C PHE A 77 -13.01 8.25 10.29
N ASN A 78 -12.93 7.91 11.57
CA ASN A 78 -13.83 8.44 12.58
C ASN A 78 -13.70 9.96 12.73
N PHE A 79 -12.47 10.48 12.77
CA PHE A 79 -12.20 11.92 12.81
C PHE A 79 -12.78 12.64 11.59
N MET A 80 -12.68 12.04 10.41
CA MET A 80 -13.20 12.60 9.15
C MET A 80 -14.68 12.31 8.95
N LYS A 81 -15.35 11.75 9.95
CA LYS A 81 -16.79 11.45 9.94
C LYS A 81 -17.22 10.52 8.81
N VAL A 82 -16.36 9.58 8.45
CA VAL A 82 -16.71 8.51 7.51
C VAL A 82 -17.63 7.54 8.22
N GLN A 83 -18.83 7.34 7.68
CA GLN A 83 -19.84 6.46 8.29
C GLN A 83 -19.69 5.00 7.90
N GLU A 84 -18.99 4.71 6.80
CA GLU A 84 -18.75 3.35 6.34
C GLU A 84 -17.78 2.64 7.27
N GLN A 85 -18.07 1.39 7.60
CA GLN A 85 -17.12 0.55 8.30
C GLN A 85 -16.05 0.03 7.35
N ILE A 86 -14.84 -0.13 7.88
CA ILE A 86 -13.72 -0.63 7.08
C ILE A 86 -13.89 -2.15 6.89
N LYS A 87 -13.97 -2.56 5.63
CA LYS A 87 -14.00 -3.97 5.25
C LYS A 87 -12.56 -4.47 5.10
N TRP A 88 -12.00 -4.89 6.21
CA TRP A 88 -10.63 -5.40 6.26
C TRP A 88 -10.48 -6.66 5.41
N GLU A 89 -9.40 -6.69 4.63
CA GLU A 89 -9.04 -7.85 3.80
C GLU A 89 -10.08 -8.22 2.74
N GLU A 90 -10.99 -7.28 2.46
CA GLU A 90 -11.93 -7.31 1.34
C GLU A 90 -11.75 -6.07 0.47
N LYS A 91 -11.69 -4.91 1.09
CA LYS A 91 -11.60 -3.61 0.43
C LYS A 91 -10.32 -2.87 0.80
N LEU A 92 -9.84 -3.04 2.04
CA LEU A 92 -8.62 -2.40 2.53
C LEU A 92 -7.73 -3.41 3.25
N TRP A 93 -6.48 -3.48 2.81
CA TRP A 93 -5.41 -4.25 3.45
C TRP A 93 -4.38 -3.29 4.01
N VAL A 94 -3.97 -3.52 5.27
CA VAL A 94 -2.82 -2.86 5.88
C VAL A 94 -1.84 -3.96 6.28
N MET A 95 -0.68 -3.99 5.65
CA MET A 95 0.26 -5.10 5.79
C MET A 95 1.69 -4.64 5.59
N SER A 96 2.63 -5.42 6.09
CA SER A 96 4.05 -5.17 5.84
C SER A 96 4.39 -5.47 4.37
N SER A 97 5.65 -5.29 4.01
CA SER A 97 6.09 -5.53 2.64
C SER A 97 6.31 -7.02 2.33
N TRP A 98 6.98 -7.74 3.21
CA TRP A 98 7.35 -9.14 2.97
C TRP A 98 6.23 -10.11 3.34
N GLY A 99 5.79 -10.09 4.59
CA GLY A 99 4.78 -10.99 5.10
C GLY A 99 5.34 -12.37 5.43
N SER A 100 4.43 -13.33 5.59
CA SER A 100 4.76 -14.73 5.89
C SER A 100 3.93 -15.69 5.04
N LYS A 101 4.43 -16.90 4.87
CA LYS A 101 3.71 -17.95 4.14
C LYS A 101 2.45 -18.40 4.88
N ALA A 102 2.47 -18.34 6.21
CA ALA A 102 1.35 -18.77 7.05
C ALA A 102 0.13 -17.85 6.92
N ASP A 103 0.33 -16.56 6.61
CA ASP A 103 -0.74 -15.60 6.47
C ASP A 103 -0.47 -14.72 5.24
N ARG A 104 -1.23 -14.94 4.17
CA ARG A 104 -1.08 -14.19 2.92
C ARG A 104 -1.35 -12.70 3.11
N ASN A 105 -2.22 -12.33 4.06
CA ASN A 105 -2.59 -10.94 4.32
C ASN A 105 -1.57 -10.20 5.19
N SER A 106 -0.48 -10.84 5.58
CA SER A 106 0.55 -10.23 6.42
C SER A 106 1.54 -9.36 5.65
N GLY A 107 1.62 -9.48 4.33
CA GLY A 107 2.51 -8.68 3.50
C GLY A 107 2.10 -8.64 2.05
N VAL A 108 2.55 -7.60 1.35
CA VAL A 108 2.28 -7.45 -0.09
C VAL A 108 2.87 -8.63 -0.86
N TYR A 109 4.13 -8.97 -0.58
CA TYR A 109 4.80 -10.08 -1.26
C TYR A 109 4.12 -11.43 -0.97
N SER A 110 3.77 -11.70 0.29
CA SER A 110 3.08 -12.96 0.63
C SER A 110 1.70 -13.04 -0.05
N TYR A 111 0.99 -11.91 -0.15
CA TYR A 111 -0.28 -11.86 -0.86
C TYR A 111 -0.10 -12.17 -2.36
N ILE A 112 0.90 -11.57 -2.98
CA ILE A 112 1.22 -11.81 -4.39
C ILE A 112 1.56 -13.28 -4.65
N CYS A 113 2.39 -13.87 -3.79
CA CYS A 113 2.75 -15.29 -3.93
C CYS A 113 1.53 -16.20 -3.87
N ASP A 114 0.65 -15.97 -2.90
CA ASP A 114 -0.56 -16.77 -2.76
C ASP A 114 -1.53 -16.55 -3.93
N PHE A 115 -1.75 -15.30 -4.31
CA PHE A 115 -2.71 -14.96 -5.37
C PHE A 115 -2.30 -15.51 -6.74
N TYR A 116 -1.01 -15.43 -7.08
CA TYR A 116 -0.52 -15.83 -8.40
C TYR A 116 0.13 -17.23 -8.42
N GLY A 117 0.16 -17.91 -7.29
CA GLY A 117 0.77 -19.24 -7.23
C GLY A 117 2.29 -19.22 -7.39
N ILE A 118 2.96 -18.20 -6.87
CA ILE A 118 4.41 -18.06 -6.92
C ILE A 118 5.00 -18.63 -5.63
N PRO A 119 6.15 -19.36 -5.67
CA PRO A 119 6.80 -19.86 -4.46
C PRO A 119 7.20 -18.71 -3.53
N PHE A 120 6.84 -18.82 -2.26
CA PHE A 120 7.19 -17.85 -1.24
C PHE A 120 8.60 -18.08 -0.75
N GLU A 121 9.45 -17.04 -0.77
CA GLU A 121 10.81 -17.09 -0.23
C GLU A 121 10.85 -16.45 1.15
N ARG A 122 11.34 -17.21 2.13
CA ARG A 122 11.47 -16.75 3.52
C ARG A 122 12.69 -15.87 3.69
N PHE A 123 12.65 -15.03 4.70
CA PHE A 123 13.82 -14.27 5.11
C PHE A 123 14.94 -15.22 5.58
N THR A 124 16.14 -15.00 5.01
CA THR A 124 17.39 -15.65 5.45
C THR A 124 18.49 -14.60 5.45
N TYR A 125 19.63 -14.90 6.06
CA TYR A 125 20.77 -13.96 6.07
C TYR A 125 21.35 -13.69 4.68
N SER A 126 21.10 -14.58 3.73
CA SER A 126 21.59 -14.43 2.35
C SER A 126 20.54 -13.94 1.38
N THR A 127 19.31 -13.73 1.84
CA THR A 127 18.17 -13.33 0.99
C THR A 127 17.83 -11.86 1.21
N THR A 128 17.91 -11.06 0.15
CA THR A 128 17.49 -9.65 0.19
C THR A 128 16.07 -9.52 -0.35
N PHE A 129 15.33 -8.54 0.15
CA PHE A 129 13.98 -8.28 -0.36
C PHE A 129 14.02 -7.83 -1.82
N GLU A 130 15.03 -7.05 -2.19
CA GLU A 130 15.25 -6.65 -3.58
C GLU A 130 15.36 -7.87 -4.51
N GLY A 131 16.15 -8.85 -4.13
CA GLY A 131 16.31 -10.09 -4.90
C GLY A 131 15.02 -10.91 -4.98
N VAL A 132 14.32 -11.00 -3.87
CA VAL A 132 13.02 -11.70 -3.79
C VAL A 132 12.01 -11.05 -4.74
N CYS A 133 11.93 -9.73 -4.76
CA CYS A 133 11.04 -9.01 -5.67
C CYS A 133 11.42 -9.20 -7.14
N LYS A 134 12.72 -9.20 -7.46
CA LYS A 134 13.20 -9.47 -8.82
C LYS A 134 12.78 -10.86 -9.31
N ARG A 135 12.90 -11.86 -8.45
CA ARG A 135 12.47 -13.24 -8.80
C ARG A 135 10.96 -13.35 -8.95
N ALA A 136 10.21 -12.66 -8.10
CA ALA A 136 8.75 -12.61 -8.23
C ALA A 136 8.33 -11.96 -9.57
N ILE A 137 8.97 -10.88 -9.96
CA ILE A 137 8.74 -10.23 -11.25
C ILE A 137 9.00 -11.20 -12.40
N ALA A 138 10.12 -11.94 -12.35
CA ALA A 138 10.45 -12.93 -13.37
C ALA A 138 9.38 -14.03 -13.46
N ASN A 139 8.92 -14.53 -12.32
CA ASN A 139 7.87 -15.54 -12.24
C ASN A 139 6.56 -15.03 -12.85
N LEU A 140 6.17 -13.78 -12.55
CA LEU A 140 4.96 -13.19 -13.11
C LEU A 140 5.07 -13.03 -14.64
N ARG A 141 6.22 -12.61 -15.14
CA ARG A 141 6.45 -12.47 -16.58
C ARG A 141 6.33 -13.80 -17.30
N GLU A 142 6.79 -14.88 -16.70
CA GLU A 142 6.65 -16.24 -17.27
C GLU A 142 5.20 -16.68 -17.36
N GLN A 143 4.33 -16.18 -16.49
CA GLN A 143 2.89 -16.49 -16.54
C GLN A 143 2.15 -15.76 -17.67
N GLY A 144 2.80 -14.81 -18.34
CA GLY A 144 2.20 -14.02 -19.40
C GLY A 144 1.48 -12.78 -18.88
N SER A 145 0.21 -12.56 -19.24
CA SER A 145 -0.55 -11.42 -18.77
C SER A 145 -0.91 -11.58 -17.31
N VAL A 146 -0.73 -10.49 -16.54
CA VAL A 146 -0.98 -10.45 -15.09
C VAL A 146 -2.31 -9.74 -14.83
N GLU A 147 -3.28 -10.47 -14.30
CA GLU A 147 -4.53 -9.87 -13.82
C GLU A 147 -4.25 -9.14 -12.51
N PRO A 148 -4.54 -7.82 -12.40
CA PRO A 148 -4.26 -7.08 -11.16
C PRO A 148 -5.03 -7.63 -9.96
N CYS A 149 -4.36 -7.71 -8.81
CA CYS A 149 -4.99 -8.12 -7.55
C CYS A 149 -5.40 -6.94 -6.68
N PHE A 150 -4.89 -5.74 -6.94
CA PHE A 150 -5.28 -4.50 -6.26
C PHE A 150 -5.57 -3.41 -7.28
N ASP A 151 -6.42 -2.46 -6.90
CA ASP A 151 -6.63 -1.24 -7.69
C ASP A 151 -5.60 -0.17 -7.35
N TYR A 152 -5.24 -0.06 -6.07
CA TYR A 152 -4.24 0.89 -5.57
C TYR A 152 -3.34 0.22 -4.55
N ILE A 153 -2.06 0.55 -4.59
CA ILE A 153 -1.11 0.23 -3.52
C ILE A 153 -0.48 1.54 -3.06
N LEU A 154 -0.58 1.82 -1.75
CA LEU A 154 0.05 2.99 -1.13
C LEU A 154 1.20 2.50 -0.26
N ILE A 155 2.36 3.12 -0.41
CA ILE A 155 3.60 2.73 0.26
C ILE A 155 4.07 3.88 1.14
N ASP A 156 4.04 3.67 2.45
CA ASP A 156 4.58 4.62 3.41
C ASP A 156 6.08 4.35 3.61
N GLU A 157 6.85 5.40 3.89
CA GLU A 157 8.31 5.29 4.03
C GLU A 157 8.96 4.65 2.80
N SER A 158 8.59 5.14 1.61
CA SER A 158 8.99 4.54 0.33
C SER A 158 10.50 4.54 0.08
N GLN A 159 11.25 5.43 0.75
CA GLN A 159 12.70 5.47 0.65
C GLN A 159 13.40 4.21 1.18
N ASP A 160 12.69 3.39 1.98
CA ASP A 160 13.24 2.15 2.55
C ASP A 160 13.21 0.99 1.55
N PHE A 161 12.64 1.18 0.36
CA PHE A 161 12.44 0.11 -0.61
C PHE A 161 13.28 0.28 -1.85
N ALA A 162 13.71 -0.86 -2.42
CA ALA A 162 14.40 -0.91 -3.71
C ALA A 162 13.40 -0.79 -4.87
N GLU A 163 13.90 -0.40 -6.04
CA GLU A 163 13.10 -0.22 -7.25
C GLU A 163 12.32 -1.48 -7.65
N SER A 164 12.88 -2.68 -7.39
CA SER A 164 12.20 -3.94 -7.70
C SER A 164 10.86 -4.10 -6.98
N PHE A 165 10.76 -3.58 -5.75
CA PHE A 165 9.49 -3.63 -5.02
C PHE A 165 8.44 -2.75 -5.69
N PHE A 166 8.81 -1.55 -6.11
CA PHE A 166 7.88 -0.66 -6.82
C PHE A 166 7.42 -1.27 -8.14
N LYS A 167 8.35 -1.86 -8.90
CA LYS A 167 8.01 -2.54 -10.15
C LYS A 167 7.06 -3.71 -9.92
N LEU A 168 7.30 -4.50 -8.88
CA LEU A 168 6.42 -5.60 -8.51
C LEU A 168 5.00 -5.09 -8.19
N CYS A 169 4.92 -4.03 -7.38
CA CYS A 169 3.64 -3.41 -7.03
C CYS A 169 2.91 -2.88 -8.27
N GLU A 170 3.62 -2.25 -9.20
CA GLU A 170 3.01 -1.77 -10.44
C GLU A 170 2.42 -2.90 -11.29
N MET A 171 3.10 -4.05 -11.35
CA MET A 171 2.63 -5.19 -12.14
C MET A 171 1.29 -5.74 -11.66
N VAL A 172 1.02 -5.65 -10.36
CA VAL A 172 -0.17 -6.24 -9.73
C VAL A 172 -1.24 -5.21 -9.39
N THR A 173 -1.02 -3.95 -9.73
CA THR A 173 -1.93 -2.84 -9.45
C THR A 173 -2.63 -2.40 -10.73
N ARG A 174 -3.96 -2.21 -10.65
CA ARG A 174 -4.76 -1.78 -11.80
C ARG A 174 -4.57 -0.30 -12.12
N LYS A 175 -4.62 0.57 -11.11
CA LYS A 175 -4.65 2.03 -11.30
C LYS A 175 -3.34 2.71 -10.96
N CYS A 176 -2.92 2.72 -9.70
CA CYS A 176 -1.75 3.48 -9.31
C CYS A 176 -1.08 2.96 -8.04
N VAL A 177 0.25 3.14 -8.00
CA VAL A 177 1.09 2.94 -6.82
C VAL A 177 1.54 4.32 -6.33
N TYR A 178 1.27 4.63 -5.04
CA TYR A 178 1.64 5.88 -4.41
C TYR A 178 2.77 5.71 -3.41
#